data_11e0357c609aa0c6fdd3662d89ea2b0a
#
_entry.id   11e0357c609aa0c6fdd3662d89ea2b0a
#
_cell.length_a   1.000
_cell.length_b   1.000
_cell.length_c   1.000
_cell.angle_alpha   90.00
_cell.angle_beta   90.00
_cell.angle_gamma   90.00
#
_symmetry.space_group_name_H-M   'P 1'
#
loop_
_entity.id
_entity.type
_entity.pdbx_description
1 polymer ?
#
loop_
_entity_poly.entity_id
_entity_poly.type
_entity_poly.pdbx_seq_one_letter_code
_entity_poly.pdbx_strand_id
1 'polypeptide(L)' 'PYYVMDDEEDYYVGEIIRHHHFGLGTILDIEHGRNGATLKVRFQRSGVKRLDPEVAHLERLS' A
#
# COMPACT_ATOMS: atom_id res chain seq x y z
N PRO A 1 -21.48 6.70 -13.30
CA PRO A 1 -20.68 6.65 -13.02
C PRO A 1 -19.75 6.37 -12.71
N TYR A 2 -19.77 6.46 -12.73
CA TYR A 2 -19.09 6.19 -12.33
C TYR A 2 -18.19 5.92 -11.86
N TYR A 3 -17.85 5.69 -11.78
CA TYR A 3 -16.99 5.59 -11.32
C TYR A 3 -16.06 5.04 -11.31
N VAL A 4 -15.98 4.79 -11.59
CA VAL A 4 -15.08 4.22 -11.58
C VAL A 4 -14.12 4.15 -10.91
N MET A 5 -13.83 4.14 -10.47
CA MET A 5 -12.94 4.35 -9.81
C MET A 5 -11.76 3.80 -9.74
N ASP A 6 -11.18 3.64 -9.63
CA ASP A 6 -9.88 3.49 -9.31
C ASP A 6 -9.67 2.47 -8.32
N ASP A 7 -10.25 1.33 -8.58
CA ASP A 7 -10.22 0.24 -7.63
C ASP A 7 -8.84 -0.30 -7.45
N GLU A 8 -8.02 -0.16 -8.47
CA GLU A 8 -6.66 -0.66 -8.35
C GLU A 8 -5.87 0.13 -7.34
N GLU A 9 -6.39 1.28 -6.92
CA GLU A 9 -5.73 2.07 -5.91
C GLU A 9 -6.33 1.88 -4.55
N ASP A 10 -7.33 1.03 -4.44
CA ASP A 10 -7.99 0.82 -3.16
C ASP A 10 -7.32 -0.33 -2.44
N TYR A 11 -6.30 0.01 -1.70
CA TYR A 11 -5.63 -0.98 -0.88
C TYR A 11 -6.46 -1.31 0.34
N TYR A 12 -6.22 -2.46 0.96
CA TYR A 12 -6.93 -2.83 2.17
C TYR A 12 -5.98 -3.43 3.19
N VAL A 13 -6.36 -3.31 4.44
CA VAL A 13 -5.58 -3.83 5.56
C VAL A 13 -5.52 -5.34 5.45
N GLY A 14 -4.32 -5.88 5.62
CA GLY A 14 -4.08 -7.31 5.46
C GLY A 14 -3.59 -7.69 4.08
N GLU A 15 -3.62 -6.77 3.14
CA GLU A 15 -3.17 -7.06 1.77
C GLU A 15 -1.67 -7.30 1.76
N ILE A 16 -1.23 -8.25 0.94
CA ILE A 16 0.19 -8.57 0.78
C ILE A 16 0.69 -7.84 -0.45
N ILE A 17 1.80 -7.13 -0.27
CA ILE A 17 2.39 -6.37 -1.36
C ILE A 17 3.89 -6.64 -1.38
N ARG A 18 4.52 -6.26 -2.49
CA ARG A 18 5.96 -6.36 -2.62
C ARG A 18 6.52 -5.02 -3.06
N HIS A 19 7.57 -4.60 -2.37
CA HIS A 19 8.32 -3.39 -2.71
C HIS A 19 9.69 -3.84 -3.21
N HIS A 20 10.19 -3.19 -4.25
CA HIS A 20 11.42 -3.67 -4.88
C HIS A 20 12.64 -3.55 -3.97
N HIS A 21 12.63 -2.65 -3.01
CA HIS A 21 13.73 -2.53 -2.05
C HIS A 21 13.42 -3.26 -0.74
N PHE A 22 12.17 -3.14 -0.27
CA PHE A 22 11.85 -3.62 1.07
C PHE A 22 11.31 -5.04 1.08
N GLY A 23 10.95 -5.58 -0.08
CA GLY A 23 10.49 -6.96 -0.15
C GLY A 23 9.03 -7.11 0.16
N LEU A 24 8.66 -8.28 0.65
CA LEU A 24 7.27 -8.60 0.96
C LEU A 24 6.82 -7.90 2.23
N GLY A 25 5.61 -7.42 2.21
CA GLY A 25 5.03 -6.76 3.37
C GLY A 25 3.53 -6.95 3.42
N THR A 26 2.98 -6.64 4.59
CA THR A 26 1.55 -6.71 4.85
C THR A 26 1.09 -5.33 5.25
N ILE A 27 0.00 -4.87 4.66
CA ILE A 27 -0.55 -3.56 4.99
C ILE A 27 -1.22 -3.66 6.35
N LEU A 28 -0.75 -2.83 7.28
CA LEU A 28 -1.28 -2.80 8.63
C LEU A 28 -2.37 -1.76 8.80
N ASP A 29 -2.25 -0.66 8.08
CA ASP A 29 -3.18 0.45 8.24
C ASP A 29 -3.12 1.32 6.99
N ILE A 30 -4.20 2.05 6.75
CA ILE A 30 -4.28 2.98 5.64
C ILE A 30 -4.76 4.29 6.20
N GLU A 31 -3.93 5.33 6.04
CA GLU A 31 -4.25 6.65 6.53
C GLU A 31 -4.61 7.53 5.35
N HIS A 32 -5.79 8.12 5.41
CA HIS A 32 -6.28 8.97 4.34
C HIS A 32 -6.00 10.41 4.69
N GLY A 33 -5.29 11.09 3.83
CA GLY A 33 -4.94 12.45 4.04
C GLY A 33 -5.39 13.32 2.90
N ARG A 34 -5.01 14.59 3.00
CA ARG A 34 -5.43 15.57 2.01
C ARG A 34 -4.86 15.27 0.63
N ASN A 35 -3.66 14.70 0.60
CA ASN A 35 -2.97 14.43 -0.65
C ASN A 35 -2.99 12.96 -1.04
N GLY A 36 -3.89 12.20 -0.47
CA GLY A 36 -4.01 10.79 -0.81
C GLY A 36 -3.78 9.91 0.38
N ALA A 37 -3.59 8.64 0.12
CA ALA A 37 -3.46 7.63 1.16
C ALA A 37 -2.00 7.38 1.47
N THR A 38 -1.73 7.05 2.74
CA THR A 38 -0.44 6.57 3.19
C THR A 38 -0.64 5.18 3.74
N LEU A 39 0.17 4.24 3.29
CA LEU A 39 0.07 2.85 3.74
C LEU A 39 1.10 2.61 4.83
N LYS A 40 0.66 2.02 5.92
CA LYS A 40 1.55 1.55 6.96
C LYS A 40 1.75 0.06 6.71
N VAL A 41 2.99 -0.34 6.42
CA VAL A 41 3.28 -1.69 5.96
C VAL A 41 4.34 -2.30 6.85
N ARG A 42 4.12 -3.54 7.25
CA ARG A 42 5.13 -4.31 7.93
C ARG A 42 5.83 -5.19 6.91
N PHE A 43 7.09 -4.92 6.65
CA PHE A 43 7.89 -5.72 5.75
C PHE A 43 8.60 -6.81 6.54
N GLN A 44 8.68 -8.00 5.94
CA GLN A 44 9.28 -9.13 6.63
C GLN A 44 10.72 -8.88 7.02
N ARG A 45 11.45 -8.16 6.18
CA ARG A 45 12.86 -7.93 6.42
C ARG A 45 13.17 -6.53 6.92
N SER A 46 12.35 -5.57 6.54
CA SER A 46 12.71 -4.17 6.72
C SER A 46 11.96 -3.48 7.84
N GLY A 47 11.03 -4.20 8.48
CA GLY A 47 10.25 -3.60 9.55
C GLY A 47 9.09 -2.78 9.03
N VAL A 48 8.57 -1.91 9.88
CA VAL A 48 7.37 -1.14 9.57
C VAL A 48 7.77 0.18 8.92
N LYS A 49 7.09 0.48 7.81
CA LYS A 49 7.34 1.72 7.07
C LYS A 49 6.04 2.32 6.60
N ARG A 50 6.05 3.63 6.40
CA ARG A 50 4.92 4.33 5.81
C ARG A 50 5.27 4.69 4.39
N LEU A 51 4.38 4.38 3.46
CA LEU A 51 4.63 4.55 2.05
C LEU A 51 3.48 5.28 1.38
N ASP A 52 3.83 6.08 0.38
CA ASP A 52 2.84 6.67 -0.52
C ASP A 52 2.70 5.72 -1.71
N PRO A 53 1.55 5.08 -1.88
CA PRO A 53 1.41 4.07 -2.93
C PRO A 53 1.50 4.64 -4.33
N GLU A 54 1.28 5.93 -4.50
CA GLU A 54 1.40 6.52 -5.83
C GLU A 54 2.84 6.69 -6.24
N VAL A 55 3.74 6.75 -5.28
CA VAL A 55 5.16 6.94 -5.56
C VAL A 55 5.91 5.64 -5.48
N ALA A 56 5.50 4.74 -4.62
CA ALA A 56 6.29 3.57 -4.26
C ALA A 56 6.24 2.44 -5.27
N HIS A 57 5.25 2.41 -6.16
CA HIS A 57 5.14 1.35 -7.18
C HIS A 57 5.12 -0.04 -6.57
N LEU A 58 4.08 -0.32 -5.83
CA LEU A 58 3.96 -1.59 -5.13
C LEU A 58 3.33 -2.64 -6.04
N GLU A 59 3.79 -3.88 -5.89
CA GLU A 59 3.19 -5.02 -6.56
C GLU A 59 2.18 -5.64 -5.61
N ARG A 60 0.95 -5.83 -6.05
CA ARG A 60 -0.11 -6.38 -5.22
C ARG A 60 -0.17 -7.87 -5.46
N LEU A 61 -0.03 -8.64 -4.38
CA LEU A 61 0.08 -10.09 -4.50
C LEU A 61 -1.14 -10.85 -3.99
N SER A 62 -1.99 -10.19 -3.21
CA SER A 62 -3.16 -10.90 -2.68
C SER A 62 -4.47 -10.29 -3.11
#